data_68042d9ea91f3229e3ca79ad02f00e63
#
_entry.id   68042d9ea91f3229e3ca79ad02f00e63
#
_cell.length_a   1.000
_cell.length_b   1.000
_cell.length_c   1.000
_cell.angle_alpha   90.00
_cell.angle_beta   90.00
_cell.angle_gamma   90.00
#
_symmetry.space_group_name_H-M   'P 1'
#
loop_
_entity.id
_entity.type
_entity.pdbx_description
1 polymer ?
#
loop_
_entity_poly.entity_id
_entity_poly.type
_entity_poly.pdbx_seq_one_letter_code
_entity_poly.pdbx_strand_id
1 'polypeptide(L)'
;MPQALVLVDIQNDYFPGGKMELVGMDNAAAKARTVLDAFRSNGKPIFHIQHLAAKPDATFFVPGTSGAEHNTAVQPNSDETIVQKNFPNSFRSTDLESMLRDSWIEDLVIVGAMSHMCIDATTRAAFDLG
;
A
#
# COMPACT_ATOMS: atom_id res chain seq x y z
N MET A 1 13.66 -11.41 -13.50
CA MET A 1 12.86 -10.25 -13.95
C MET A 1 12.76 -9.24 -12.83
N PRO A 2 12.89 -7.93 -13.11
CA PRO A 2 12.83 -6.92 -12.06
C PRO A 2 11.44 -6.86 -11.41
N GLN A 3 11.38 -7.18 -10.13
CA GLN A 3 10.14 -7.18 -9.35
C GLN A 3 10.15 -6.11 -8.28
N ALA A 4 8.98 -5.57 -7.97
CA ALA A 4 8.78 -4.72 -6.80
C ALA A 4 7.59 -5.21 -5.99
N LEU A 5 7.63 -4.96 -4.69
CA LEU A 5 6.50 -5.18 -3.79
C LEU A 5 5.76 -3.86 -3.60
N VAL A 6 4.45 -3.91 -3.74
CA VAL A 6 3.58 -2.78 -3.48
C VAL A 6 2.62 -3.18 -2.35
N LEU A 7 2.77 -2.52 -1.19
CA LEU A 7 1.89 -2.74 -0.03
C LEU A 7 0.85 -1.63 -0.02
N VAL A 8 -0.42 -2.01 -0.19
CA VAL A 8 -1.51 -1.06 -0.38
C VAL A 8 -2.34 -0.91 0.89
N ASP A 9 -2.29 0.28 1.48
CA ASP A 9 -3.18 0.72 2.55
C ASP A 9 -3.21 -0.19 3.80
N ILE A 10 -2.05 -0.70 4.22
CA ILE A 10 -1.97 -1.47 5.47
C ILE A 10 -1.82 -0.47 6.61
N GLN A 11 -2.91 0.19 6.93
CA GLN A 11 -2.98 1.32 7.85
C GLN A 11 -3.89 1.01 9.04
N ASN A 12 -3.66 1.70 10.14
CA ASN A 12 -4.27 1.36 11.43
C ASN A 12 -5.81 1.40 11.43
N ASP A 13 -6.44 2.26 10.63
CA ASP A 13 -7.91 2.34 10.60
C ASP A 13 -8.58 1.05 10.10
N TYR A 14 -7.87 0.17 9.40
CA TYR A 14 -8.38 -1.13 8.96
C TYR A 14 -8.25 -2.22 10.03
N PHE A 15 -7.55 -1.95 11.10
CA PHE A 15 -7.27 -2.95 12.15
C PHE A 15 -8.30 -2.86 13.28
N PRO A 16 -8.35 -3.86 14.19
CA PRO A 16 -9.26 -3.82 15.33
C PRO A 16 -9.13 -2.51 16.11
N GLY A 17 -10.27 -1.89 16.38
CA GLY A 17 -10.33 -0.58 17.05
C GLY A 17 -10.19 0.61 16.12
N GLY A 18 -9.89 0.40 14.85
CA GLY A 18 -9.79 1.48 13.84
C GLY A 18 -11.16 1.96 13.37
N LYS A 19 -11.15 3.02 12.58
CA LYS A 19 -12.38 3.67 12.10
C LYS A 19 -13.06 2.94 10.95
N MET A 20 -12.37 1.99 10.31
CA MET A 20 -12.90 1.18 9.19
C MET A 20 -12.37 -0.25 9.33
N GLU A 21 -12.65 -0.87 10.45
CA GLU A 21 -12.13 -2.19 10.79
C GLU A 21 -12.53 -3.25 9.75
N LEU A 22 -11.55 -4.03 9.27
CA LEU A 22 -11.76 -5.12 8.34
C LEU A 22 -11.57 -6.47 9.04
N VAL A 23 -12.40 -7.45 8.64
CA VAL A 23 -12.30 -8.80 9.18
C VAL A 23 -10.99 -9.44 8.71
N GLY A 24 -10.24 -10.03 9.66
CA GLY A 24 -9.01 -10.77 9.35
C GLY A 24 -7.82 -9.91 8.97
N MET A 25 -7.85 -8.61 9.27
CA MET A 25 -6.76 -7.71 8.89
C MET A 25 -5.44 -8.06 9.58
N ASP A 26 -5.47 -8.53 10.83
CA ASP A 26 -4.25 -8.97 11.52
C ASP A 26 -3.57 -10.13 10.80
N ASN A 27 -4.34 -11.11 10.33
CA ASN A 27 -3.81 -12.24 9.56
C ASN A 27 -3.27 -11.77 8.19
N ALA A 28 -3.99 -10.87 7.53
CA ALA A 28 -3.55 -10.33 6.24
C ALA A 28 -2.23 -9.56 6.41
N ALA A 29 -2.11 -8.76 7.46
CA ALA A 29 -0.89 -8.02 7.75
C ALA A 29 0.28 -8.95 8.09
N ALA A 30 0.04 -10.03 8.82
CA ALA A 30 1.07 -11.02 9.13
C ALA A 30 1.61 -11.68 7.86
N LYS A 31 0.74 -12.01 6.91
CA LYS A 31 1.15 -12.57 5.62
C LYS A 31 1.88 -11.54 4.78
N ALA A 32 1.41 -10.30 4.77
CA ALA A 32 2.09 -9.20 4.08
C ALA A 32 3.50 -9.00 4.65
N ARG A 33 3.67 -9.10 5.96
CA ARG A 33 4.98 -9.01 6.60
C ARG A 33 5.92 -10.12 6.14
N THR A 34 5.43 -11.33 5.98
CA THR A 34 6.23 -12.45 5.46
C THR A 34 6.76 -12.14 4.05
N VAL A 35 5.90 -11.62 3.17
CA VAL A 35 6.29 -11.22 1.83
C VAL A 35 7.28 -10.04 1.87
N LEU A 36 7.01 -9.06 2.73
CA LEU A 36 7.87 -7.90 2.92
C LEU A 36 9.28 -8.32 3.34
N ASP A 37 9.38 -9.23 4.31
CA ASP A 37 10.68 -9.73 4.79
C ASP A 37 11.45 -10.44 3.66
N ALA A 38 10.76 -11.20 2.81
CA ALA A 38 11.38 -11.86 1.67
C ALA A 38 11.94 -10.84 0.67
N PHE A 39 11.20 -9.79 0.36
CA PHE A 39 11.67 -8.73 -0.54
C PHE A 39 12.85 -7.96 0.07
N ARG A 40 12.79 -7.69 1.37
CA ARG A 40 13.91 -7.04 2.10
C ARG A 40 15.18 -7.89 2.05
N SER A 41 15.05 -9.19 2.31
CA SER A 41 16.19 -10.12 2.30
C SER A 41 16.84 -10.21 0.93
N ASN A 42 16.08 -10.03 -0.15
CA ASN A 42 16.59 -10.10 -1.51
C ASN A 42 16.96 -8.74 -2.09
N GLY A 43 16.88 -7.67 -1.30
CA GLY A 43 17.24 -6.32 -1.73
C GLY A 43 16.38 -5.77 -2.85
N LYS A 44 15.13 -6.22 -2.98
CA LYS A 44 14.22 -5.78 -4.04
C LYS A 44 13.48 -4.51 -3.65
N PRO A 45 13.07 -3.69 -4.64
CA PRO A 45 12.34 -2.45 -4.38
C PRO A 45 11.00 -2.68 -3.68
N ILE A 46 10.68 -1.80 -2.72
CA ILE A 46 9.47 -1.88 -1.90
C ILE A 46 8.79 -0.52 -1.88
N PHE A 47 7.50 -0.51 -2.17
CA PHE A 47 6.68 0.70 -2.19
C PHE A 47 5.51 0.52 -1.22
N HIS A 48 5.42 1.42 -0.26
CA HIS A 48 4.31 1.46 0.70
C HIS A 48 3.32 2.53 0.23
N ILE A 49 2.10 2.11 -0.02
CA ILE A 49 1.03 3.03 -0.42
C ILE A 49 0.26 3.44 0.83
N GLN A 50 0.11 4.75 1.04
CA GLN A 50 -0.65 5.32 2.13
C GLN A 50 -1.82 6.12 1.59
N HIS A 51 -3.03 5.69 1.90
CA HIS A 51 -4.23 6.42 1.53
C HIS A 51 -4.48 7.53 2.54
N LEU A 52 -4.67 8.74 2.05
CA LEU A 52 -5.07 9.89 2.87
C LEU A 52 -6.38 10.43 2.33
N ALA A 53 -7.36 10.57 3.21
CA ALA A 53 -8.67 11.10 2.83
C ALA A 53 -8.53 12.55 2.35
N ALA A 54 -9.15 12.87 1.22
CA ALA A 54 -9.10 14.20 0.63
C ALA A 54 -10.28 15.08 1.08
N LYS A 55 -11.38 14.46 1.53
CA LYS A 55 -12.60 15.20 1.90
C LYS A 55 -12.55 15.65 3.36
N PRO A 56 -13.00 16.86 3.68
CA PRO A 56 -12.95 17.37 5.05
C PRO A 56 -13.87 16.63 6.03
N ASP A 57 -14.89 15.94 5.53
CA ASP A 57 -15.84 15.16 6.33
C ASP A 57 -15.49 13.67 6.41
N ALA A 58 -14.30 13.28 5.99
CA ALA A 58 -13.86 11.89 6.02
C ALA A 58 -13.84 11.32 7.44
N THR A 59 -14.20 10.04 7.57
CA THR A 59 -14.30 9.36 8.85
C THR A 59 -13.14 8.41 9.13
N PHE A 60 -12.32 8.09 8.14
CA PHE A 60 -11.13 7.25 8.31
C PHE A 60 -10.02 7.71 7.35
N PHE A 61 -8.80 7.30 7.63
CA PHE A 61 -7.58 7.73 6.92
C PHE A 61 -7.42 9.25 6.87
N VAL A 62 -7.86 9.91 7.94
CA VAL A 62 -7.76 11.37 8.05
C VAL A 62 -6.29 11.76 8.23
N PRO A 63 -5.78 12.69 7.42
CA PRO A 63 -4.37 13.09 7.52
C PRO A 63 -4.01 13.58 8.93
N GLY A 64 -2.84 13.18 9.41
CA GLY A 64 -2.34 13.57 10.73
C GLY A 64 -2.87 12.73 11.90
N THR A 65 -3.70 11.72 11.62
CA THR A 65 -4.21 10.83 12.68
C THR A 65 -3.42 9.52 12.72
N SER A 66 -3.43 8.86 13.88
CA SER A 66 -2.79 7.55 14.03
C SER A 66 -3.46 6.49 13.14
N GLY A 67 -4.74 6.64 12.82
CA GLY A 67 -5.48 5.74 11.95
C GLY A 67 -4.95 5.73 10.52
N ALA A 68 -4.41 6.85 10.05
CA ALA A 68 -3.82 6.96 8.72
C ALA A 68 -2.38 6.44 8.65
N GLU A 69 -1.74 6.18 9.78
CA GLU A 69 -0.36 5.68 9.79
C GLU A 69 -0.29 4.22 9.36
N HIS A 70 0.84 3.83 8.77
CA HIS A 70 1.12 2.43 8.46
C HIS A 70 1.11 1.61 9.75
N ASN A 71 0.50 0.42 9.68
CA ASN A 71 0.52 -0.47 10.85
C ASN A 71 1.95 -0.96 11.12
N THR A 72 2.28 -1.13 12.39
CA THR A 72 3.63 -1.54 12.81
C THR A 72 4.05 -2.91 12.26
N ALA A 73 3.09 -3.77 11.91
CA ALA A 73 3.38 -5.07 11.29
C ALA A 73 4.18 -4.92 9.99
N VAL A 74 3.96 -3.83 9.25
CA VAL A 74 4.64 -3.55 7.99
C VAL A 74 5.29 -2.16 7.99
N GLN A 75 5.79 -1.72 9.12
CA GLN A 75 6.39 -0.40 9.29
C GLN A 75 7.46 -0.16 8.21
N PRO A 76 7.33 0.92 7.41
CA PRO A 76 8.34 1.23 6.39
C PRO A 76 9.72 1.48 6.99
N ASN A 77 10.76 0.97 6.33
CA ASN A 77 12.14 1.32 6.64
C ASN A 77 12.50 2.63 5.95
N SER A 78 13.56 3.29 6.41
CA SER A 78 13.97 4.60 5.89
C SER A 78 14.39 4.56 4.42
N ASP A 79 14.80 3.40 3.90
CA ASP A 79 15.22 3.21 2.51
C ASP A 79 14.08 2.73 1.60
N GLU A 80 12.89 2.53 2.14
CA GLU A 80 11.71 2.14 1.38
C GLU A 80 10.88 3.35 0.99
N THR A 81 10.21 3.25 -0.16
CA THR A 81 9.46 4.38 -0.71
C THR A 81 8.02 4.40 -0.18
N ILE A 82 7.56 5.57 0.23
CA ILE A 82 6.16 5.80 0.61
C ILE A 82 5.50 6.65 -0.47
N VAL A 83 4.36 6.18 -0.98
CA VAL A 83 3.55 6.90 -1.98
C VAL A 83 2.21 7.23 -1.35
N GLN A 84 1.90 8.50 -1.22
CA GLN A 84 0.61 8.96 -0.68
C GLN A 84 -0.40 9.11 -1.82
N LYS A 85 -1.62 8.63 -1.62
CA LYS A 85 -2.70 8.72 -2.60
C LYS A 85 -3.99 9.18 -1.95
N ASN A 86 -4.93 9.65 -2.79
CA ASN A 86 -6.26 10.09 -2.34
C ASN A 86 -7.40 9.31 -3.00
N PHE A 87 -7.08 8.36 -3.88
CA PHE A 87 -8.05 7.57 -4.64
C PHE A 87 -7.75 6.08 -4.52
N PRO A 88 -8.73 5.18 -4.77
CA PRO A 88 -8.48 3.74 -4.71
C PRO A 88 -7.33 3.29 -5.62
N ASN A 89 -7.26 3.81 -6.84
CA ASN A 89 -6.17 3.49 -7.76
C ASN A 89 -4.88 4.20 -7.31
N SER A 90 -3.86 3.42 -6.95
CA SER A 90 -2.57 3.95 -6.47
C SER A 90 -1.77 4.71 -7.54
N PHE A 91 -2.12 4.55 -8.81
CA PHE A 91 -1.48 5.28 -9.91
C PHE A 91 -2.11 6.64 -10.18
N ARG A 92 -3.32 6.87 -9.67
CA ARG A 92 -4.05 8.12 -9.94
C ARG A 92 -3.48 9.26 -9.13
N SER A 93 -3.02 10.31 -9.83
CA SER A 93 -2.47 11.53 -9.21
C SER A 93 -1.31 11.26 -8.25
N THR A 94 -0.47 10.26 -8.60
CA THR A 94 0.74 9.90 -7.85
C THR A 94 1.90 9.73 -8.82
N ASP A 95 3.11 9.65 -8.27
CA ASP A 95 4.33 9.40 -9.05
C ASP A 95 4.67 7.90 -9.16
N LEU A 96 3.76 7.01 -8.75
CA LEU A 96 4.05 5.57 -8.69
C LEU A 96 4.49 5.01 -10.05
N GLU A 97 3.79 5.35 -11.13
CA GLU A 97 4.14 4.84 -12.46
C GLU A 97 5.56 5.27 -12.84
N SER A 98 5.89 6.56 -12.71
CA SER A 98 7.22 7.04 -13.07
C SER A 98 8.31 6.44 -12.19
N MET A 99 8.05 6.25 -10.89
CA MET A 99 9.01 5.60 -10.00
C MET A 99 9.29 4.16 -10.41
N LEU A 100 8.26 3.41 -10.78
CA LEU A 100 8.42 2.03 -11.24
C LEU A 100 9.16 1.96 -12.58
N ARG A 101 8.83 2.82 -13.53
CA ARG A 101 9.50 2.85 -14.83
C ARG A 101 10.96 3.29 -14.70
N ASP A 102 11.25 4.27 -13.87
CA ASP A 102 12.61 4.75 -13.62
C ASP A 102 13.49 3.67 -13.00
N SER A 103 12.89 2.73 -12.27
CA SER A 103 13.58 1.59 -11.65
C SER A 103 13.58 0.34 -12.51
N TRP A 104 13.08 0.41 -13.74
CA TRP A 104 13.00 -0.71 -14.69
C TRP A 104 12.18 -1.90 -14.17
N ILE A 105 11.15 -1.63 -13.36
CA ILE A 105 10.27 -2.66 -12.80
C ILE A 105 9.30 -3.15 -13.87
N GLU A 106 9.18 -4.48 -14.01
CA GLU A 106 8.27 -5.11 -14.97
C GLU A 106 7.19 -5.95 -14.28
N ASP A 107 7.49 -6.49 -13.10
CA ASP A 107 6.57 -7.35 -12.36
C ASP A 107 6.27 -6.75 -11.00
N LEU A 108 5.01 -6.78 -10.60
CA LEU A 108 4.57 -6.32 -9.30
C LEU A 108 3.96 -7.45 -8.48
N VAL A 109 4.31 -7.51 -7.20
CA VAL A 109 3.56 -8.27 -6.20
C VAL A 109 2.79 -7.25 -5.38
N ILE A 110 1.48 -7.37 -5.37
CA ILE A 110 0.58 -6.41 -4.69
C ILE A 110 -0.09 -7.10 -3.52
N VAL A 111 0.07 -6.54 -2.33
CA VAL A 111 -0.57 -7.01 -1.10
C VAL A 111 -1.28 -5.86 -0.41
N GLY A 112 -2.24 -6.15 0.45
CA GLY A 112 -2.92 -5.11 1.24
C GLY A 112 -4.43 -5.22 1.21
N ALA A 113 -5.13 -4.08 1.28
CA ALA A 113 -6.59 -3.97 1.38
C ALA A 113 -7.09 -2.64 0.78
N MET A 114 -8.38 -2.51 0.45
CA MET A 114 -9.41 -3.58 0.44
C MET A 114 -9.43 -4.27 -0.92
N SER A 115 -9.72 -5.58 -0.92
CA SER A 115 -9.66 -6.40 -2.14
C SER A 115 -10.53 -5.88 -3.28
N HIS A 116 -11.73 -5.37 -2.98
CA HIS A 116 -12.69 -4.90 -3.99
C HIS A 116 -12.58 -3.39 -4.28
N MET A 117 -11.63 -2.70 -3.67
CA MET A 117 -11.43 -1.25 -3.85
C MET A 117 -9.99 -0.97 -4.27
N CYS A 118 -9.12 -0.60 -3.33
CA CYS A 118 -7.76 -0.17 -3.64
C CYS A 118 -6.91 -1.25 -4.30
N ILE A 119 -7.06 -2.50 -3.89
CA ILE A 119 -6.32 -3.62 -4.49
C ILE A 119 -6.81 -3.85 -5.92
N ASP A 120 -8.13 -3.95 -6.13
CA ASP A 120 -8.70 -4.18 -7.45
C ASP A 120 -8.33 -3.05 -8.42
N ALA A 121 -8.54 -1.79 -8.01
CA ALA A 121 -8.25 -0.63 -8.85
C ALA A 121 -6.77 -0.53 -9.20
N THR A 122 -5.88 -0.72 -8.22
CA THR A 122 -4.44 -0.66 -8.43
C THR A 122 -3.95 -1.78 -9.32
N THR A 123 -4.45 -3.00 -9.12
CA THR A 123 -4.06 -4.18 -9.91
C THR A 123 -4.48 -4.02 -11.37
N ARG A 124 -5.71 -3.57 -11.62
CA ARG A 124 -6.19 -3.33 -12.98
C ARG A 124 -5.39 -2.25 -13.68
N ALA A 125 -5.09 -1.15 -12.98
CA ALA A 125 -4.29 -0.07 -13.53
C ALA A 125 -2.87 -0.53 -13.85
N ALA A 126 -2.24 -1.30 -12.95
CA ALA A 126 -0.90 -1.83 -13.18
C ALA A 126 -0.84 -2.71 -14.42
N PHE A 127 -1.80 -3.61 -14.57
CA PHE A 127 -1.90 -4.47 -15.75
C PHE A 127 -2.09 -3.67 -17.03
N ASP A 128 -2.94 -2.64 -16.97
CA ASP A 128 -3.28 -1.79 -18.11
C ASP A 128 -2.09 -0.93 -18.57
N LEU A 129 -1.22 -0.57 -17.66
CA LEU A 129 -0.01 0.21 -17.95
C LEU A 129 1.14 -0.65 -18.52
N GLY A 130 1.00 -1.97 -18.52
CA GLY A 130 2.04 -2.88 -19.01
C GLY A 130 3.08 -3.20 -17.97
#